data_aad87784436870245458b6fd0056ea8d
#
_entry.id   aad87784436870245458b6fd0056ea8d
#
_cell.length_a   1.000
_cell.length_b   1.000
_cell.length_c   1.000
_cell.angle_alpha   90.00
_cell.angle_beta   90.00
_cell.angle_gamma   90.00
#
_symmetry.space_group_name_H-M   'P 1'
#
loop_
_entity.id
_entity.type
_entity.pdbx_description
1 polymer ?
#
loop_
_entity_poly.entity_id
_entity_poly.type
_entity_poly.pdbx_seq_one_letter_code
_entity_poly.pdbx_strand_id
1 'polypeptide(L)'
;MWMPPLYRDFKTSAEIDAEYGTQKWVPDAAAEARHYVERSRLARTQLRCELDVPFGPTLDETLDIFPADKPDAPVFVFLHGGYWRANTSKEVSCVALGLQPLGITTVVVNYALCPKVSLDEVTRQARAAVAWVLRHIARHGGDPKRVALGGH
;
A
#
# COMPACT_ATOMS: atom_id res chain seq x y z
N MET A 1 -43.04 10.13 -5.35
CA MET A 1 -42.14 9.77 -6.47
C MET A 1 -41.25 8.63 -5.98
N TRP A 2 -41.36 7.44 -6.56
CA TRP A 2 -40.52 6.31 -6.19
C TRP A 2 -39.10 6.58 -6.72
N MET A 3 -38.10 6.62 -5.81
CA MET A 3 -36.68 6.69 -6.18
C MET A 3 -36.08 5.31 -6.02
N PRO A 4 -35.45 4.75 -7.04
CA PRO A 4 -34.73 3.50 -6.91
C PRO A 4 -33.56 3.67 -5.93
N PRO A 5 -33.17 2.63 -5.20
CA PRO A 5 -32.00 2.68 -4.34
C PRO A 5 -30.74 2.90 -5.17
N LEU A 6 -29.78 3.65 -4.62
CA LEU A 6 -28.46 3.88 -5.24
C LEU A 6 -27.59 2.62 -5.17
N TYR A 7 -27.67 1.92 -4.04
CA TYR A 7 -26.93 0.68 -3.80
C TYR A 7 -27.65 -0.13 -2.70
N ARG A 8 -27.93 -1.41 -2.91
CA ARG A 8 -28.75 -2.24 -2.01
C ARG A 8 -30.06 -1.50 -1.68
N ASP A 9 -30.35 -1.32 -0.40
CA ASP A 9 -31.55 -0.62 0.08
C ASP A 9 -31.30 0.87 0.38
N PHE A 10 -30.04 1.36 0.20
CA PHE A 10 -29.67 2.77 0.45
C PHE A 10 -30.21 3.68 -0.65
N LYS A 11 -30.86 4.75 -0.25
CA LYS A 11 -31.50 5.73 -1.14
C LYS A 11 -30.67 6.99 -1.34
N THR A 12 -29.73 7.25 -0.42
CA THR A 12 -28.89 8.45 -0.44
C THR A 12 -27.41 8.10 -0.24
N SER A 13 -26.52 8.94 -0.75
CA SER A 13 -25.09 8.83 -0.49
C SER A 13 -24.78 8.95 1.01
N ALA A 14 -25.53 9.77 1.76
CA ALA A 14 -25.35 9.93 3.19
C ALA A 14 -25.62 8.64 3.97
N GLU A 15 -26.60 7.83 3.56
CA GLU A 15 -26.83 6.51 4.14
C GLU A 15 -25.68 5.56 3.85
N ILE A 16 -25.14 5.58 2.63
CA ILE A 16 -23.96 4.78 2.25
C ILE A 16 -22.75 5.22 3.07
N ASP A 17 -22.46 6.51 3.16
CA ASP A 17 -21.34 7.05 3.92
C ASP A 17 -21.46 6.73 5.42
N ALA A 18 -22.69 6.78 5.95
CA ALA A 18 -22.96 6.38 7.34
C ALA A 18 -22.67 4.90 7.60
N GLU A 19 -22.95 4.01 6.66
CA GLU A 19 -22.73 2.58 6.81
C GLU A 19 -21.27 2.18 6.58
N TYR A 20 -20.64 2.73 5.53
CA TYR A 20 -19.28 2.38 5.10
C TYR A 20 -18.17 3.26 5.70
N GLY A 21 -18.51 4.27 6.48
CA GLY A 21 -17.56 5.11 7.19
C GLY A 21 -16.93 4.37 8.39
N THR A 22 -15.93 3.53 8.12
CA THR A 22 -15.33 2.61 9.11
C THR A 22 -14.70 3.33 10.30
N GLN A 23 -14.22 4.56 10.13
CA GLN A 23 -13.58 5.35 11.21
C GLN A 23 -14.49 5.59 12.43
N LYS A 24 -15.81 5.62 12.24
CA LYS A 24 -16.76 5.80 13.34
C LYS A 24 -16.78 4.64 14.34
N TRP A 25 -16.28 3.47 13.93
CA TRP A 25 -16.22 2.27 14.76
C TRP A 25 -14.92 2.13 15.54
N VAL A 26 -13.92 3.00 15.27
CA VAL A 26 -12.64 3.03 15.95
C VAL A 26 -12.68 4.13 17.00
N PRO A 27 -12.48 3.84 18.30
CA PRO A 27 -12.60 4.84 19.39
C PRO A 27 -11.71 6.08 19.19
N ASP A 28 -10.49 5.92 18.68
CA ASP A 28 -9.59 7.01 18.32
C ASP A 28 -8.85 6.69 17.01
N ALA A 29 -9.55 6.84 15.89
CA ALA A 29 -8.98 6.60 14.57
C ALA A 29 -7.75 7.50 14.27
N ALA A 30 -7.70 8.69 14.87
CA ALA A 30 -6.58 9.61 14.70
C ALA A 30 -5.34 9.12 15.46
N ALA A 31 -5.49 8.53 16.66
CA ALA A 31 -4.38 7.92 17.38
C ALA A 31 -3.82 6.72 16.61
N GLU A 32 -4.69 5.87 16.07
CA GLU A 32 -4.26 4.73 15.26
C GLU A 32 -3.49 5.20 14.01
N ALA A 33 -4.00 6.20 13.30
CA ALA A 33 -3.29 6.76 12.15
C ALA A 33 -1.91 7.32 12.53
N ARG A 34 -1.80 8.06 13.65
CA ARG A 34 -0.50 8.54 14.16
C ARG A 34 0.44 7.38 14.51
N HIS A 35 -0.08 6.31 15.10
CA HIS A 35 0.70 5.12 15.43
C HIS A 35 1.30 4.48 14.15
N TYR A 36 0.51 4.33 13.09
CA TYR A 36 0.99 3.82 11.80
C TYR A 36 2.09 4.71 11.21
N VAL A 37 1.90 6.03 11.19
CA VAL A 37 2.89 7.00 10.70
C VAL A 37 4.19 6.90 11.46
N GLU A 38 4.14 6.88 12.81
CA GLU A 38 5.34 6.80 13.65
C GLU A 38 6.07 5.46 13.48
N ARG A 39 5.36 4.34 13.46
CA ARG A 39 5.92 3.02 13.20
C ARG A 39 6.57 2.95 11.82
N SER A 40 5.95 3.58 10.82
CA SER A 40 6.50 3.63 9.47
C SER A 40 7.75 4.51 9.39
N ARG A 41 7.79 5.63 10.14
CA ARG A 41 9.00 6.43 10.28
C ARG A 41 10.14 5.60 10.90
N LEU A 42 9.86 4.84 11.96
CA LEU A 42 10.84 3.94 12.57
C LEU A 42 11.36 2.90 11.57
N ALA A 43 10.48 2.28 10.77
CA ALA A 43 10.91 1.34 9.74
C ALA A 43 11.96 1.96 8.80
N ARG A 44 11.67 3.15 8.27
CA ARG A 44 12.59 3.85 7.34
C ARG A 44 13.88 4.36 7.98
N THR A 45 13.92 4.54 9.29
CA THR A 45 15.14 5.00 9.99
C THR A 45 15.97 3.86 10.58
N GLN A 46 15.37 2.73 10.88
CA GLN A 46 16.04 1.60 11.56
C GLN A 46 16.40 0.46 10.63
N LEU A 47 15.64 0.28 9.55
CA LEU A 47 15.86 -0.79 8.61
C LEU A 47 16.66 -0.30 7.39
N ARG A 48 17.44 -1.19 6.80
CA ARG A 48 18.00 -0.94 5.48
C ARG A 48 16.87 -0.78 4.47
N CYS A 49 16.85 0.30 3.71
CA CYS A 49 15.83 0.54 2.72
C CYS A 49 16.33 1.37 1.53
N GLU A 50 15.68 1.20 0.41
CA GLU A 50 15.80 2.01 -0.79
C GLU A 50 14.43 2.66 -1.01
N LEU A 51 14.36 3.98 -0.91
CA LEU A 51 13.10 4.72 -0.97
C LEU A 51 12.90 5.32 -2.36
N ASP A 52 11.62 5.46 -2.74
CA ASP A 52 11.18 6.13 -3.95
C ASP A 52 11.79 5.57 -5.25
N VAL A 53 12.01 4.25 -5.30
CA VAL A 53 12.50 3.56 -6.50
C VAL A 53 11.42 3.61 -7.59
N PRO A 54 11.65 4.25 -8.75
CA PRO A 54 10.62 4.42 -9.76
C PRO A 54 10.32 3.10 -10.48
N PHE A 55 9.03 2.80 -10.66
CA PHE A 55 8.59 1.68 -11.48
C PHE A 55 7.76 2.09 -12.71
N GLY A 56 7.42 3.35 -12.81
CA GLY A 56 6.63 3.90 -13.92
C GLY A 56 6.95 5.37 -14.20
N PRO A 57 6.24 5.99 -15.14
CA PRO A 57 6.59 7.32 -15.66
C PRO A 57 6.13 8.49 -14.80
N THR A 58 5.28 8.27 -13.78
CA THR A 58 4.76 9.35 -12.95
C THR A 58 5.46 9.41 -11.59
N LEU A 59 5.37 10.55 -10.91
CA LEU A 59 5.98 10.75 -9.59
C LEU A 59 5.35 9.85 -8.50
N ASP A 60 4.12 9.39 -8.70
CA ASP A 60 3.44 8.53 -7.74
C ASP A 60 3.81 7.04 -7.94
N GLU A 61 4.40 6.67 -9.10
CA GLU A 61 4.78 5.30 -9.42
C GLU A 61 6.15 4.95 -8.84
N THR A 62 6.22 4.82 -7.52
CA THR A 62 7.44 4.49 -6.77
C THR A 62 7.25 3.30 -5.81
N LEU A 63 8.36 2.67 -5.46
CA LEU A 63 8.45 1.59 -4.48
C LEU A 63 9.38 1.99 -3.35
N ASP A 64 9.03 1.64 -2.11
CA ASP A 64 9.98 1.59 -1.00
C ASP A 64 10.37 0.13 -0.78
N ILE A 65 11.65 -0.18 -0.94
CA ILE A 65 12.18 -1.54 -0.86
C ILE A 65 12.97 -1.67 0.43
N PHE A 66 12.65 -2.69 1.23
CA PHE A 66 13.34 -3.07 2.46
C PHE A 66 13.99 -4.45 2.22
N PRO A 67 15.22 -4.50 1.70
CA PRO A 67 15.87 -5.76 1.35
C PRO A 67 16.19 -6.56 2.60
N ALA A 68 15.99 -7.88 2.55
CA ALA A 68 16.50 -8.79 3.57
C ALA A 68 18.03 -8.82 3.55
N ASP A 69 18.64 -9.31 4.65
CA ASP A 69 20.11 -9.38 4.77
C ASP A 69 20.73 -10.48 3.91
N LYS A 70 19.93 -11.47 3.52
CA LYS A 70 20.40 -12.59 2.68
C LYS A 70 19.96 -12.40 1.23
N PRO A 71 20.78 -12.77 0.25
CA PRO A 71 20.38 -12.79 -1.15
C PRO A 71 19.28 -13.84 -1.40
N ASP A 72 18.61 -13.72 -2.53
CA ASP A 72 17.54 -14.60 -2.96
C ASP A 72 16.43 -14.78 -1.91
N ALA A 73 16.15 -13.71 -1.14
CA ALA A 73 15.13 -13.71 -0.11
C ALA A 73 13.71 -13.79 -0.71
N PRO A 74 12.75 -14.44 -0.04
CA PRO A 74 11.35 -14.31 -0.42
C PRO A 74 10.93 -12.86 -0.37
N VAL A 75 9.97 -12.49 -1.22
CA VAL A 75 9.52 -11.10 -1.41
C VAL A 75 8.06 -10.98 -1.01
N PHE A 76 7.74 -9.97 -0.23
CA PHE A 76 6.37 -9.56 0.07
C PHE A 76 6.12 -8.19 -0.52
N VAL A 77 5.19 -8.10 -1.45
CA VAL A 77 4.74 -6.84 -2.06
C VAL A 77 3.46 -6.39 -1.36
N PHE A 78 3.46 -5.18 -0.82
CA PHE A 78 2.33 -4.62 -0.09
C PHE A 78 1.73 -3.41 -0.80
N LEU A 79 0.43 -3.47 -1.05
CA LEU A 79 -0.39 -2.37 -1.58
C LEU A 79 -1.18 -1.75 -0.42
N HIS A 80 -0.96 -0.46 -0.17
CA HIS A 80 -1.60 0.22 0.95
C HIS A 80 -3.09 0.43 0.75
N GLY A 81 -3.82 0.52 1.87
CA GLY A 81 -5.22 0.94 1.91
C GLY A 81 -5.38 2.45 1.93
N GLY A 82 -6.60 2.89 2.22
CA GLY A 82 -6.95 4.31 2.26
C GLY A 82 -8.08 4.65 1.29
N TYR A 83 -8.86 3.65 0.90
CA TYR A 83 -10.03 3.82 0.04
C TYR A 83 -9.70 4.48 -1.31
N TRP A 84 -8.48 4.22 -1.83
CA TRP A 84 -7.91 4.85 -3.04
C TRP A 84 -7.83 6.38 -3.00
N ARG A 85 -7.95 7.00 -1.84
CA ARG A 85 -8.01 8.46 -1.64
C ARG A 85 -7.02 8.98 -0.61
N ALA A 86 -6.39 8.12 0.13
CA ALA A 86 -5.49 8.46 1.23
C ALA A 86 -4.30 7.50 1.32
N ASN A 87 -3.31 7.89 2.11
CA ASN A 87 -2.06 7.21 2.37
C ASN A 87 -1.09 7.20 1.18
N THR A 88 0.12 6.86 1.49
CA THR A 88 1.23 6.58 0.56
C THR A 88 2.04 5.41 1.12
N SER A 89 3.07 4.98 0.43
CA SER A 89 4.04 4.00 0.96
C SER A 89 4.64 4.45 2.30
N LYS A 90 4.67 5.77 2.55
CA LYS A 90 5.33 6.34 3.74
C LYS A 90 4.54 6.12 5.03
N GLU A 91 3.22 6.08 4.97
CA GLU A 91 2.35 5.81 6.14
C GLU A 91 2.28 4.32 6.50
N VAL A 92 2.69 3.42 5.59
CA VAL A 92 2.53 1.98 5.78
C VAL A 92 3.84 1.18 5.74
N SER A 93 4.98 1.84 5.67
CA SER A 93 6.31 1.20 5.71
C SER A 93 6.52 0.30 6.94
N CYS A 94 5.71 0.47 7.99
CA CYS A 94 5.76 -0.34 9.22
C CYS A 94 5.59 -1.85 8.97
N VAL A 95 4.98 -2.28 7.87
CA VAL A 95 4.88 -3.70 7.50
C VAL A 95 6.26 -4.35 7.38
N ALA A 96 7.30 -3.58 7.05
CA ALA A 96 8.66 -4.08 6.93
C ALA A 96 9.30 -4.43 8.29
N LEU A 97 8.86 -3.80 9.40
CA LEU A 97 9.41 -4.05 10.75
C LEU A 97 9.28 -5.50 11.20
N GLY A 98 8.22 -6.18 10.79
CA GLY A 98 8.00 -7.58 11.11
C GLY A 98 8.61 -8.55 10.10
N LEU A 99 8.74 -8.15 8.85
CA LEU A 99 9.09 -9.04 7.75
C LEU A 99 10.60 -9.06 7.45
N GLN A 100 11.26 -7.90 7.40
CA GLN A 100 12.69 -7.82 7.08
C GLN A 100 13.56 -8.61 8.08
N PRO A 101 13.36 -8.52 9.41
CA PRO A 101 14.13 -9.32 10.37
C PRO A 101 13.93 -10.83 10.22
N LEU A 102 12.80 -11.25 9.63
CA LEU A 102 12.52 -12.65 9.31
C LEU A 102 13.16 -13.10 7.98
N GLY A 103 13.95 -12.25 7.34
CA GLY A 103 14.62 -12.55 6.09
C GLY A 103 13.71 -12.44 4.86
N ILE A 104 12.66 -11.61 4.93
CA ILE A 104 11.73 -11.37 3.83
C ILE A 104 11.96 -9.96 3.29
N THR A 105 12.33 -9.84 2.02
CA THR A 105 12.39 -8.55 1.32
C THR A 105 10.99 -7.99 1.21
N THR A 106 10.76 -6.79 1.75
CA THR A 106 9.45 -6.16 1.73
C THR A 106 9.45 -4.99 0.74
N VAL A 107 8.47 -4.97 -0.15
CA VAL A 107 8.27 -3.92 -1.14
C VAL A 107 6.95 -3.23 -0.87
N VAL A 108 6.99 -1.95 -0.53
CA VAL A 108 5.80 -1.14 -0.28
C VAL A 108 5.53 -0.27 -1.50
N VAL A 109 4.39 -0.49 -2.12
CA VAL A 109 4.02 0.19 -3.38
C VAL A 109 3.37 1.52 -3.08
N ASN A 110 3.81 2.57 -3.77
CA ASN A 110 3.08 3.83 -3.89
C ASN A 110 2.33 3.87 -5.22
N TYR A 111 1.22 4.56 -5.27
CA TYR A 111 0.41 4.75 -6.47
C TYR A 111 -0.43 6.03 -6.36
N ALA A 112 -0.83 6.58 -7.52
CA ALA A 112 -1.66 7.78 -7.57
C ALA A 112 -3.06 7.53 -6.99
N LEU A 113 -3.66 8.56 -6.39
CA LEU A 113 -4.92 8.47 -5.68
C LEU A 113 -6.06 9.13 -6.46
N CYS A 114 -7.28 8.67 -6.23
CA CYS A 114 -8.50 9.35 -6.67
C CYS A 114 -8.72 10.65 -5.84
N PRO A 115 -9.30 11.71 -6.41
CA PRO A 115 -9.81 11.85 -7.78
C PRO A 115 -8.76 12.33 -8.79
N LYS A 116 -7.46 12.43 -8.41
CA LYS A 116 -6.37 12.85 -9.30
C LYS A 116 -6.30 11.95 -10.55
N VAL A 117 -6.51 10.64 -10.33
CA VAL A 117 -6.60 9.64 -11.39
C VAL A 117 -7.87 8.80 -11.24
N SER A 118 -8.23 8.04 -12.27
CA SER A 118 -9.34 7.08 -12.20
C SER A 118 -8.92 5.80 -11.45
N LEU A 119 -9.89 5.03 -10.98
CA LEU A 119 -9.65 3.73 -10.35
C LEU A 119 -9.00 2.72 -11.32
N ASP A 120 -9.31 2.82 -12.61
CA ASP A 120 -8.65 2.00 -13.65
C ASP A 120 -7.16 2.30 -13.73
N GLU A 121 -6.78 3.59 -13.61
CA GLU A 121 -5.38 3.99 -13.57
C GLU A 121 -4.67 3.51 -12.31
N VAL A 122 -5.32 3.60 -11.14
CA VAL A 122 -4.80 2.99 -9.88
C VAL A 122 -4.52 1.51 -10.08
N THR A 123 -5.46 0.79 -10.66
CA THR A 123 -5.33 -0.65 -10.96
C THR A 123 -4.18 -0.92 -11.93
N ARG A 124 -4.05 -0.10 -12.98
CA ARG A 124 -2.93 -0.19 -13.92
C ARG A 124 -1.58 -0.03 -13.21
N GLN A 125 -1.47 0.98 -12.34
CA GLN A 125 -0.23 1.26 -11.60
C GLN A 125 0.11 0.11 -10.64
N ALA A 126 -0.85 -0.40 -9.88
CA ALA A 126 -0.66 -1.55 -9.01
C ALA A 126 -0.14 -2.79 -9.77
N ARG A 127 -0.71 -3.08 -10.94
CA ARG A 127 -0.25 -4.17 -11.81
C ARG A 127 1.15 -3.92 -12.38
N ALA A 128 1.46 -2.67 -12.75
CA ALA A 128 2.78 -2.29 -13.23
C ALA A 128 3.85 -2.45 -12.14
N ALA A 129 3.54 -2.10 -10.88
CA ALA A 129 4.44 -2.30 -9.75
C ALA A 129 4.79 -3.78 -9.55
N VAL A 130 3.79 -4.66 -9.55
CA VAL A 130 4.02 -6.12 -9.43
C VAL A 130 4.85 -6.63 -10.60
N ALA A 131 4.55 -6.21 -11.83
CA ALA A 131 5.32 -6.60 -13.00
C ALA A 131 6.77 -6.10 -12.96
N TRP A 132 7.01 -4.91 -12.39
CA TRP A 132 8.35 -4.39 -12.17
C TRP A 132 9.11 -5.22 -11.13
N VAL A 133 8.47 -5.56 -10.00
CA VAL A 133 9.07 -6.41 -8.96
C VAL A 133 9.51 -7.75 -9.54
N LEU A 134 8.65 -8.44 -10.27
CA LEU A 134 8.97 -9.73 -10.88
C LEU A 134 10.18 -9.67 -11.84
N ARG A 135 10.43 -8.52 -12.49
CA ARG A 135 11.55 -8.35 -13.43
C ARG A 135 12.84 -7.86 -12.77
N HIS A 136 12.75 -7.11 -11.67
CA HIS A 136 13.89 -6.33 -11.18
C HIS A 136 14.30 -6.63 -9.74
N ILE A 137 13.46 -7.27 -8.93
CA ILE A 137 13.70 -7.43 -7.49
C ILE A 137 14.98 -8.22 -7.16
N ALA A 138 15.47 -9.05 -8.09
CA ALA A 138 16.73 -9.76 -7.91
C ALA A 138 17.91 -8.80 -7.70
N ARG A 139 17.90 -7.61 -8.28
CA ARG A 139 18.91 -6.55 -8.08
C ARG A 139 18.91 -5.97 -6.66
N HIS A 140 17.80 -6.18 -5.95
CA HIS A 140 17.59 -5.74 -4.56
C HIS A 140 17.60 -6.93 -3.59
N GLY A 141 18.18 -8.08 -4.00
CA GLY A 141 18.34 -9.27 -3.16
C GLY A 141 17.09 -10.13 -2.97
N GLY A 142 16.00 -9.87 -3.69
CA GLY A 142 14.78 -10.68 -3.65
C GLY A 142 14.75 -11.77 -4.72
N ASP A 143 14.08 -12.89 -4.43
CA ASP A 143 13.84 -13.96 -5.39
C ASP A 143 12.51 -13.72 -6.16
N PRO A 144 12.54 -13.43 -7.46
CA PRO A 144 11.33 -13.19 -8.25
C PRO A 144 10.43 -14.41 -8.40
N LYS A 145 10.89 -15.61 -8.02
CA LYS A 145 10.09 -16.84 -8.02
C LYS A 145 9.33 -17.07 -6.72
N ARG A 146 9.65 -16.31 -5.68
CA ARG A 146 9.05 -16.40 -4.34
C ARG A 146 8.43 -15.08 -3.91
N VAL A 147 7.48 -14.61 -4.71
CA VAL A 147 6.79 -13.34 -4.48
C VAL A 147 5.38 -13.60 -3.97
N ALA A 148 5.07 -13.06 -2.80
CA ALA A 148 3.72 -12.97 -2.25
C ALA A 148 3.21 -11.54 -2.38
N LEU A 149 1.90 -11.38 -2.63
CA LEU A 149 1.22 -10.09 -2.74
C LEU A 149 0.19 -9.97 -1.62
N GLY A 150 0.19 -8.84 -0.95
CA GLY A 150 -0.80 -8.49 0.04
C GLY A 150 -1.24 -7.04 -0.07
N GLY A 151 -2.31 -6.69 0.61
CA GLY A 151 -2.84 -5.33 0.63
C GLY A 151 -3.91 -5.13 1.70
N HIS A 152 -4.27 -3.87 1.87
CA HIS A 152 -5.27 -3.45 2.84
C HIS A 152 -6.39 -2.64 2.15
#